data_72e6bfded4f3a880b8329a15da4a4025
#
_entry.id   72e6bfded4f3a880b8329a15da4a4025
#
_cell.length_a   1.000
_cell.length_b   1.000
_cell.length_c   1.000
_cell.angle_alpha   90.00
_cell.angle_beta   90.00
_cell.angle_gamma   90.00
#
_symmetry.space_group_name_H-M   'P 1'
#
loop_
_entity.id
_entity.type
_entity.pdbx_description
1 polymer ?
#
loop_
_entity_poly.entity_id
_entity_poly.type
_entity_poly.pdbx_seq_one_letter_code
_entity_poly.pdbx_strand_id
1 'polypeptide(L)'
;MQNLDGDIIVGGAGGCGLMAALVVAKKSARVLLLEKTDKSGGGMAFSSKDIRVAGSRRQRELNIDDSAALYGQDILRRNDGESDAVVTRRLAETSGRVADFLTDQVGIELQIGEFAFGHSAQRSHSWREDKTVTNFLFAAVAREKNIAVRFSTPVLALPQDAEGAVVGVQTRERIQTARPERSRRVQPLRSVQAVQRLEN
;
A
#
# COMPACT_ATOMS: atom_id res chain seq x y z
N MET A 1 17.27 8.06 24.99
CA MET A 1 16.35 8.34 23.86
C MET A 1 16.84 7.52 22.68
N GLN A 2 16.09 6.47 22.30
CA GLN A 2 16.54 5.55 21.25
C GLN A 2 16.51 6.27 19.89
N ASN A 3 17.63 6.28 19.19
CA ASN A 3 17.69 6.66 17.78
C ASN A 3 16.97 5.55 17.01
N LEU A 4 15.78 5.82 16.48
CA LEU A 4 15.06 4.87 15.64
C LEU A 4 15.47 5.12 14.18
N ASP A 5 16.64 4.57 13.85
CA ASP A 5 17.11 4.51 12.48
C ASP A 5 16.44 3.30 11.81
N GLY A 6 15.68 3.53 10.76
CA GLY A 6 15.18 2.49 9.87
C GLY A 6 16.01 2.44 8.59
N ASP A 7 16.04 1.30 7.94
CA ASP A 7 16.63 1.21 6.59
C ASP A 7 15.68 1.86 5.56
N ILE A 8 14.38 1.87 5.89
CA ILE A 8 13.33 2.48 5.09
C ILE A 8 12.38 3.26 6.01
N ILE A 9 12.01 4.46 5.60
CA ILE A 9 11.00 5.29 6.26
C ILE A 9 9.75 5.33 5.38
N VAL A 10 8.60 5.03 5.98
CA VAL A 10 7.29 5.09 5.33
C VAL A 10 6.49 6.21 5.95
N GLY A 11 6.06 7.20 5.16
CA GLY A 11 5.21 8.31 5.59
C GLY A 11 3.72 8.02 5.34
N GLY A 12 2.95 7.93 6.43
CA GLY A 12 1.51 7.67 6.42
C GLY A 12 1.13 6.22 6.71
N ALA A 13 0.26 5.99 7.71
CA ALA A 13 -0.29 4.69 8.09
C ALA A 13 -1.70 4.46 7.50
N GLY A 14 -1.96 4.94 6.29
CA GLY A 14 -3.09 4.53 5.47
C GLY A 14 -2.83 3.18 4.80
N GLY A 15 -3.79 2.67 4.02
CA GLY A 15 -3.67 1.35 3.39
C GLY A 15 -2.39 1.16 2.57
N CYS A 16 -1.99 2.16 1.77
CA CYS A 16 -0.75 2.09 0.97
C CYS A 16 0.51 2.02 1.85
N GLY A 17 0.59 2.86 2.90
CA GLY A 17 1.76 2.87 3.78
C GLY A 17 1.87 1.60 4.62
N LEU A 18 0.76 1.10 5.17
CA LEU A 18 0.72 -0.16 5.91
C LEU A 18 1.17 -1.34 5.03
N MET A 19 0.66 -1.39 3.78
CA MET A 19 1.03 -2.42 2.82
C MET A 19 2.51 -2.33 2.44
N ALA A 20 3.01 -1.12 2.15
CA ALA A 20 4.42 -0.88 1.83
C ALA A 20 5.33 -1.33 2.99
N ALA A 21 5.00 -0.95 4.22
CA ALA A 21 5.75 -1.33 5.41
C ALA A 21 5.84 -2.86 5.57
N LEU A 22 4.71 -3.57 5.40
CA LEU A 22 4.67 -5.04 5.48
C LEU A 22 5.53 -5.69 4.39
N VAL A 23 5.35 -5.27 3.14
CA VAL A 23 6.09 -5.87 2.00
C VAL A 23 7.59 -5.70 2.17
N VAL A 24 8.03 -4.54 2.65
CA VAL A 24 9.46 -4.25 2.86
C VAL A 24 10.00 -5.00 4.07
N ALA A 25 9.25 -5.04 5.16
CA ALA A 25 9.65 -5.78 6.38
C ALA A 25 9.85 -7.28 6.11
N LYS A 26 9.04 -7.90 5.24
CA LYS A 26 9.22 -9.29 4.80
C LYS A 26 10.54 -9.54 4.03
N LYS A 27 11.22 -8.50 3.59
CA LYS A 27 12.57 -8.56 3.00
C LYS A 27 13.67 -8.26 4.02
N SER A 28 13.37 -8.39 5.31
CA SER A 28 14.30 -8.19 6.44
C SER A 28 14.81 -6.76 6.61
N ALA A 29 14.18 -5.76 5.99
CA ALA A 29 14.52 -4.36 6.22
C ALA A 29 13.88 -3.87 7.54
N ARG A 30 14.56 -2.98 8.26
CA ARG A 30 13.99 -2.25 9.39
C ARG A 30 13.18 -1.08 8.86
N VAL A 31 11.93 -1.00 9.25
CA VAL A 31 10.99 0.01 8.77
C VAL A 31 10.61 0.96 9.89
N LEU A 32 10.68 2.27 9.62
CA LEU A 32 10.08 3.30 10.46
C LEU A 32 8.82 3.83 9.77
N LEU A 33 7.65 3.50 10.32
CA LEU A 33 6.36 3.96 9.83
C LEU A 33 5.91 5.18 10.64
N LEU A 34 5.72 6.32 9.98
CA LEU A 34 5.32 7.59 10.58
C LEU A 34 3.89 7.94 10.17
N GLU A 35 3.05 8.31 11.13
CA GLU A 35 1.67 8.74 10.88
C GLU A 35 1.43 10.08 11.59
N LYS A 36 0.81 11.02 10.87
CA LYS A 36 0.54 12.38 11.39
C LYS A 36 -0.55 12.42 12.46
N THR A 37 -1.49 11.49 12.41
CA THR A 37 -2.59 11.37 13.37
C THR A 37 -2.24 10.39 14.50
N ASP A 38 -3.12 10.29 15.47
CA ASP A 38 -2.99 9.39 16.62
C ASP A 38 -3.35 7.93 16.32
N LYS A 39 -3.80 7.63 15.08
CA LYS A 39 -4.25 6.29 14.66
C LYS A 39 -3.96 6.00 13.18
N SER A 40 -3.92 4.72 12.84
CA SER A 40 -3.84 4.26 11.45
C SER A 40 -5.19 4.30 10.75
N GLY A 41 -5.18 4.23 9.41
CA GLY A 41 -6.39 4.03 8.60
C GLY A 41 -6.46 4.92 7.36
N GLY A 42 -6.29 6.23 7.53
CA GLY A 42 -6.46 7.18 6.43
C GLY A 42 -7.84 7.08 5.77
N GLY A 43 -7.97 7.45 4.52
CA GLY A 43 -9.23 7.38 3.76
C GLY A 43 -9.79 5.95 3.62
N MET A 44 -8.93 4.93 3.63
CA MET A 44 -9.37 3.53 3.51
C MET A 44 -10.12 3.02 4.75
N ALA A 45 -10.01 3.69 5.89
CA ALA A 45 -10.80 3.36 7.08
C ALA A 45 -12.32 3.58 6.87
N PHE A 46 -12.69 4.37 5.88
CA PHE A 46 -14.08 4.67 5.53
C PHE A 46 -14.58 3.88 4.31
N SER A 47 -13.75 2.99 3.75
CA SER A 47 -14.14 2.17 2.60
C SER A 47 -15.08 1.03 3.02
N SER A 48 -15.88 0.56 2.05
CA SER A 48 -16.66 -0.67 2.20
C SER A 48 -15.76 -1.87 2.44
N LYS A 49 -16.31 -2.95 3.01
CA LYS A 49 -15.61 -4.24 3.21
C LYS A 49 -15.53 -5.03 1.89
N ASP A 50 -15.01 -4.38 0.86
CA ASP A 50 -14.97 -4.92 -0.48
C ASP A 50 -13.83 -4.30 -1.29
N ILE A 51 -13.05 -5.13 -1.96
CA ILE A 51 -12.01 -4.73 -2.89
C ILE A 51 -12.27 -5.35 -4.27
N ARG A 52 -11.96 -4.60 -5.31
CA ARG A 52 -12.08 -5.08 -6.69
C ARG A 52 -10.73 -5.54 -7.18
N VAL A 53 -10.64 -6.82 -7.54
CA VAL A 53 -9.37 -7.40 -8.02
C VAL A 53 -9.62 -8.36 -9.19
N ALA A 54 -8.63 -8.48 -10.07
CA ALA A 54 -8.62 -9.41 -11.19
C ALA A 54 -7.44 -10.40 -11.06
N GLY A 55 -7.67 -11.66 -11.42
CA GLY A 55 -6.65 -12.69 -11.42
C GLY A 55 -6.20 -13.14 -10.03
N SER A 56 -7.07 -13.07 -9.02
CA SER A 56 -6.80 -13.63 -7.69
C SER A 56 -6.82 -15.17 -7.72
N ARG A 57 -6.15 -15.79 -6.75
CA ARG A 57 -6.24 -17.24 -6.55
C ARG A 57 -7.71 -17.67 -6.36
N ARG A 58 -8.48 -16.89 -5.61
CA ARG A 58 -9.89 -17.21 -5.33
C ARG A 58 -10.76 -17.21 -6.58
N GLN A 59 -10.53 -16.29 -7.54
CA GLN A 59 -11.21 -16.35 -8.83
C GLN A 59 -10.85 -17.61 -9.61
N ARG A 60 -9.56 -17.98 -9.65
CA ARG A 60 -9.13 -19.23 -10.33
C ARG A 60 -9.74 -20.49 -9.74
N GLU A 61 -9.80 -20.59 -8.40
CA GLU A 61 -10.45 -21.72 -7.69
C GLU A 61 -11.92 -21.87 -8.06
N LEU A 62 -12.60 -20.76 -8.34
CA LEU A 62 -14.02 -20.74 -8.72
C LEU A 62 -14.24 -20.74 -10.24
N ASN A 63 -13.18 -20.94 -11.03
CA ASN A 63 -13.21 -20.90 -12.50
C ASN A 63 -13.82 -19.60 -13.07
N ILE A 64 -13.58 -18.47 -12.39
CA ILE A 64 -13.99 -17.16 -12.88
C ILE A 64 -12.92 -16.70 -13.89
N ASP A 65 -13.34 -16.60 -15.16
CA ASP A 65 -12.47 -16.11 -16.25
C ASP A 65 -12.37 -14.59 -16.14
N ASP A 66 -11.18 -14.12 -15.79
CA ASP A 66 -10.87 -12.70 -15.64
C ASP A 66 -9.39 -12.43 -15.89
N SER A 67 -9.08 -11.21 -16.30
CA SER A 67 -7.72 -10.79 -16.56
C SER A 67 -7.48 -9.33 -16.18
N ALA A 68 -6.21 -9.00 -15.95
CA ALA A 68 -5.80 -7.62 -15.72
C ALA A 68 -6.15 -6.71 -16.92
N ALA A 69 -6.04 -7.24 -18.15
CA ALA A 69 -6.39 -6.48 -19.34
C ALA A 69 -7.89 -6.14 -19.38
N LEU A 70 -8.74 -7.13 -19.12
CA LEU A 70 -10.19 -6.95 -19.05
C LEU A 70 -10.59 -5.97 -17.93
N TYR A 71 -9.92 -6.08 -16.77
CA TYR A 71 -10.18 -5.16 -15.66
C TYR A 71 -9.78 -3.72 -15.98
N GLY A 72 -8.61 -3.52 -16.59
CA GLY A 72 -8.18 -2.19 -17.03
C GLY A 72 -9.14 -1.57 -18.05
N GLN A 73 -9.63 -2.36 -19.01
CA GLN A 73 -10.64 -1.91 -19.97
C GLN A 73 -11.95 -1.50 -19.28
N ASP A 74 -12.43 -2.27 -18.30
CA ASP A 74 -13.63 -1.93 -17.55
C ASP A 74 -13.48 -0.62 -16.78
N ILE A 75 -12.32 -0.36 -16.16
CA ILE A 75 -12.06 0.90 -15.47
C ILE A 75 -12.13 2.07 -16.45
N LEU A 76 -11.40 1.98 -17.58
CA LEU A 76 -11.37 3.05 -18.58
C LEU A 76 -12.74 3.30 -19.21
N ARG A 77 -13.48 2.24 -19.50
CA ARG A 77 -14.86 2.35 -20.05
C ARG A 77 -15.81 3.05 -19.08
N ARG A 78 -15.68 2.80 -17.78
CA ARG A 78 -16.59 3.37 -16.76
C ARG A 78 -16.38 4.84 -16.46
N ASN A 79 -15.22 5.36 -16.74
CA ASN A 79 -14.89 6.76 -16.51
C ASN A 79 -14.52 7.51 -17.79
N ASP A 80 -15.05 7.04 -18.94
CA ASP A 80 -14.87 7.67 -20.24
C ASP A 80 -13.40 7.96 -20.61
N GLY A 81 -12.48 7.11 -20.09
CA GLY A 81 -11.06 7.23 -20.36
C GLY A 81 -10.32 8.29 -19.51
N GLU A 82 -10.97 8.90 -18.52
CA GLU A 82 -10.34 9.96 -17.69
C GLU A 82 -9.21 9.44 -16.78
N SER A 83 -9.19 8.15 -16.46
CA SER A 83 -8.12 7.56 -15.64
C SER A 83 -6.81 7.50 -16.43
N ASP A 84 -5.70 7.78 -15.73
CA ASP A 84 -4.37 7.53 -16.28
C ASP A 84 -4.20 6.06 -16.66
N ALA A 85 -3.92 5.80 -17.95
CA ALA A 85 -3.86 4.45 -18.49
C ALA A 85 -2.69 3.62 -17.91
N VAL A 86 -1.59 4.26 -17.51
CA VAL A 86 -0.44 3.58 -16.90
C VAL A 86 -0.77 3.15 -15.49
N VAL A 87 -1.37 4.03 -14.70
CA VAL A 87 -1.81 3.76 -13.33
C VAL A 87 -2.89 2.68 -13.34
N THR A 88 -3.90 2.78 -14.22
CA THR A 88 -4.98 1.80 -14.38
C THR A 88 -4.44 0.41 -14.70
N ARG A 89 -3.52 0.31 -15.67
CA ARG A 89 -2.89 -0.95 -16.02
C ARG A 89 -2.12 -1.55 -14.83
N ARG A 90 -1.31 -0.76 -14.13
CA ARG A 90 -0.54 -1.23 -12.97
C ARG A 90 -1.44 -1.68 -11.83
N LEU A 91 -2.52 -0.96 -11.56
CA LEU A 91 -3.53 -1.36 -10.59
C LEU A 91 -4.11 -2.73 -10.97
N ALA A 92 -4.57 -2.89 -12.19
CA ALA A 92 -5.17 -4.13 -12.66
C ALA A 92 -4.18 -5.32 -12.59
N GLU A 93 -2.94 -5.14 -13.08
CA GLU A 93 -1.87 -6.16 -13.08
C GLU A 93 -1.47 -6.62 -11.67
N THR A 94 -1.58 -5.74 -10.67
CA THR A 94 -1.15 -6.04 -9.31
C THR A 94 -2.27 -6.51 -8.40
N SER A 95 -3.52 -6.24 -8.74
CA SER A 95 -4.69 -6.41 -7.87
C SER A 95 -4.86 -7.83 -7.33
N GLY A 96 -4.71 -8.85 -8.19
CA GLY A 96 -4.81 -10.27 -7.78
C GLY A 96 -3.75 -10.64 -6.74
N ARG A 97 -2.49 -10.20 -6.95
CA ARG A 97 -1.40 -10.42 -5.99
C ARG A 97 -1.64 -9.72 -4.66
N VAL A 98 -2.29 -8.55 -4.67
CA VAL A 98 -2.69 -7.85 -3.44
C VAL A 98 -3.71 -8.68 -2.68
N ALA A 99 -4.74 -9.22 -3.33
CA ALA A 99 -5.72 -10.09 -2.70
C ALA A 99 -5.07 -11.34 -2.08
N ASP A 100 -4.20 -12.00 -2.83
CA ASP A 100 -3.47 -13.18 -2.36
C ASP A 100 -2.57 -12.83 -1.15
N PHE A 101 -1.89 -11.69 -1.17
CA PHE A 101 -1.10 -11.19 -0.03
C PHE A 101 -1.98 -10.90 1.20
N LEU A 102 -3.14 -10.28 1.03
CA LEU A 102 -4.08 -10.01 2.12
C LEU A 102 -4.54 -11.31 2.78
N THR A 103 -4.76 -12.35 2.01
CA THR A 103 -5.11 -13.67 2.55
C THR A 103 -3.91 -14.32 3.25
N ASP A 104 -2.77 -14.42 2.59
CA ASP A 104 -1.65 -15.25 3.05
C ASP A 104 -0.82 -14.60 4.16
N GLN A 105 -0.65 -13.27 4.11
CA GLN A 105 0.25 -12.55 5.01
C GLN A 105 -0.49 -11.72 6.06
N VAL A 106 -1.70 -11.27 5.75
CA VAL A 106 -2.50 -10.43 6.66
C VAL A 106 -3.54 -11.26 7.40
N GLY A 107 -4.03 -12.35 6.77
CA GLY A 107 -4.99 -13.28 7.36
C GLY A 107 -6.45 -12.85 7.14
N ILE A 108 -6.75 -12.17 6.02
CA ILE A 108 -8.13 -11.84 5.65
C ILE A 108 -8.69 -13.00 4.82
N GLU A 109 -9.76 -13.61 5.27
CA GLU A 109 -10.49 -14.61 4.49
C GLU A 109 -11.38 -13.94 3.45
N LEU A 110 -10.86 -13.81 2.22
CA LEU A 110 -11.55 -13.18 1.11
C LEU A 110 -12.56 -14.15 0.47
N GLN A 111 -13.77 -13.66 0.27
CA GLN A 111 -14.86 -14.36 -0.43
C GLN A 111 -15.23 -13.57 -1.68
N ILE A 112 -15.59 -14.29 -2.75
CA ILE A 112 -16.14 -13.61 -3.94
C ILE A 112 -17.55 -13.15 -3.61
N GLY A 113 -17.78 -11.85 -3.78
CA GLY A 113 -19.07 -11.21 -3.63
C GLY A 113 -19.88 -11.21 -4.92
N GLU A 114 -20.94 -10.43 -4.92
CA GLU A 114 -21.83 -10.31 -6.07
C GLU A 114 -21.16 -9.65 -7.27
N PHE A 115 -21.77 -9.83 -8.43
CA PHE A 115 -21.34 -9.19 -9.67
C PHE A 115 -21.56 -7.68 -9.58
N ALA A 116 -20.49 -6.89 -9.62
CA ALA A 116 -20.58 -5.46 -9.49
C ALA A 116 -20.98 -4.82 -10.84
N PHE A 117 -21.89 -3.84 -10.79
CA PHE A 117 -22.34 -3.11 -11.96
C PHE A 117 -21.16 -2.51 -12.76
N GLY A 118 -21.19 -2.72 -14.07
CA GLY A 118 -20.16 -2.19 -15.00
C GLY A 118 -18.85 -2.97 -15.04
N HIS A 119 -18.77 -4.12 -14.39
CA HIS A 119 -17.65 -5.06 -14.52
C HIS A 119 -17.99 -6.19 -15.51
N SER A 120 -17.00 -6.67 -16.25
CA SER A 120 -17.14 -7.80 -17.17
C SER A 120 -16.94 -9.16 -16.49
N ALA A 121 -16.45 -9.17 -15.25
CA ALA A 121 -16.25 -10.38 -14.45
C ALA A 121 -16.58 -10.12 -12.95
N GLN A 122 -16.77 -11.18 -12.18
CA GLN A 122 -16.91 -11.11 -10.73
C GLN A 122 -15.57 -10.75 -10.07
N ARG A 123 -15.44 -9.51 -9.60
CA ARG A 123 -14.20 -8.96 -9.00
C ARG A 123 -14.35 -8.53 -7.56
N SER A 124 -15.58 -8.54 -7.02
CA SER A 124 -15.84 -8.21 -5.64
C SER A 124 -15.20 -9.24 -4.72
N HIS A 125 -14.30 -8.80 -3.87
CA HIS A 125 -13.72 -9.63 -2.82
C HIS A 125 -14.02 -8.99 -1.48
N SER A 126 -14.82 -9.65 -0.67
CA SER A 126 -15.28 -9.15 0.63
C SER A 126 -14.85 -10.10 1.76
N TRP A 127 -15.04 -9.68 2.99
CA TRP A 127 -14.80 -10.47 4.20
C TRP A 127 -15.93 -10.25 5.21
N ARG A 128 -16.09 -11.20 6.13
CA ARG A 128 -17.22 -11.23 7.08
C ARG A 128 -17.00 -10.41 8.34
N GLU A 129 -15.77 -10.32 8.81
CA GLU A 129 -15.44 -9.66 10.07
C GLU A 129 -15.81 -8.17 10.04
N ASP A 130 -16.26 -7.67 11.18
CA ASP A 130 -16.58 -6.24 11.31
C ASP A 130 -15.32 -5.39 11.57
N LYS A 131 -14.41 -5.42 10.61
CA LYS A 131 -13.14 -4.70 10.59
C LYS A 131 -12.88 -4.15 9.21
N THR A 132 -12.25 -2.98 9.14
CA THR A 132 -11.75 -2.45 7.87
C THR A 132 -10.47 -3.19 7.44
N VAL A 133 -10.13 -3.16 6.17
CA VAL A 133 -8.86 -3.71 5.68
C VAL A 133 -7.66 -3.08 6.39
N THR A 134 -7.74 -1.80 6.77
CA THR A 134 -6.68 -1.11 7.50
C THR A 134 -6.51 -1.63 8.94
N ASN A 135 -7.59 -2.09 9.59
CA ASN A 135 -7.47 -2.75 10.89
C ASN A 135 -6.67 -4.06 10.79
N PHE A 136 -6.93 -4.87 9.77
CA PHE A 136 -6.19 -6.09 9.53
C PHE A 136 -4.72 -5.80 9.19
N LEU A 137 -4.48 -4.86 8.29
CA LEU A 137 -3.12 -4.44 7.91
C LEU A 137 -2.33 -3.93 9.11
N PHE A 138 -2.95 -3.08 9.95
CA PHE A 138 -2.28 -2.56 11.13
C PHE A 138 -1.99 -3.66 12.17
N ALA A 139 -2.92 -4.59 12.37
CA ALA A 139 -2.68 -5.75 13.23
C ALA A 139 -1.53 -6.63 12.70
N ALA A 140 -1.39 -6.76 11.37
CA ALA A 140 -0.24 -7.45 10.77
C ALA A 140 1.07 -6.67 11.00
N VAL A 141 1.07 -5.34 10.78
CA VAL A 141 2.22 -4.47 11.08
C VAL A 141 2.67 -4.59 12.54
N ALA A 142 1.72 -4.60 13.48
CA ALA A 142 2.02 -4.69 14.91
C ALA A 142 2.69 -6.04 15.32
N ARG A 143 2.58 -7.07 14.50
CA ARG A 143 3.25 -8.37 14.72
C ARG A 143 4.69 -8.42 14.20
N GLU A 144 5.08 -7.48 13.32
CA GLU A 144 6.41 -7.45 12.71
C GLU A 144 7.41 -6.75 13.63
N LYS A 145 8.42 -7.48 14.10
CA LYS A 145 9.43 -6.97 15.04
C LYS A 145 10.36 -5.92 14.43
N ASN A 146 10.46 -5.89 13.12
CA ASN A 146 11.31 -4.96 12.37
C ASN A 146 10.54 -3.73 11.84
N ILE A 147 9.28 -3.52 12.27
CA ILE A 147 8.54 -2.30 11.99
C ILE A 147 8.35 -1.51 13.29
N ALA A 148 8.88 -0.29 13.33
CA ALA A 148 8.59 0.67 14.37
C ALA A 148 7.53 1.65 13.88
N VAL A 149 6.44 1.83 14.64
CA VAL A 149 5.35 2.76 14.29
C VAL A 149 5.40 3.98 15.23
N ARG A 150 5.25 5.17 14.66
CA ARG A 150 5.09 6.41 15.42
C ARG A 150 3.88 7.17 14.92
N PHE A 151 2.93 7.33 15.80
CA PHE A 151 1.76 8.21 15.63
C PHE A 151 2.08 9.65 16.02
N SER A 152 1.17 10.56 15.70
CA SER A 152 1.29 11.99 15.98
C SER A 152 2.61 12.60 15.49
N THR A 153 3.17 12.02 14.42
CA THR A 153 4.49 12.37 13.88
C THR A 153 4.37 12.74 12.40
N PRO A 154 3.96 13.98 12.10
CA PRO A 154 3.84 14.44 10.73
C PRO A 154 5.21 14.58 10.07
N VAL A 155 5.34 14.08 8.84
CA VAL A 155 6.47 14.38 7.95
C VAL A 155 6.25 15.77 7.38
N LEU A 156 7.20 16.67 7.59
CA LEU A 156 7.11 18.09 7.18
C LEU A 156 7.93 18.39 5.94
N ALA A 157 9.07 17.71 5.74
CA ALA A 157 9.94 17.88 4.60
C ALA A 157 10.75 16.61 4.32
N LEU A 158 11.30 16.55 3.12
CA LEU A 158 12.23 15.52 2.65
C LEU A 158 13.61 16.17 2.42
N PRO A 159 14.51 16.16 3.42
CA PRO A 159 15.88 16.67 3.25
C PRO A 159 16.61 15.91 2.15
N GLN A 160 17.36 16.66 1.33
CA GLN A 160 18.15 16.13 0.24
C GLN A 160 19.62 16.45 0.48
N ASP A 161 20.51 15.60 -0.04
CA ASP A 161 21.96 15.88 -0.11
C ASP A 161 22.29 16.79 -1.29
N ALA A 162 23.59 17.06 -1.48
CA ALA A 162 24.08 17.93 -2.55
C ALA A 162 23.79 17.39 -3.97
N GLU A 163 23.57 16.08 -4.09
CA GLU A 163 23.23 15.37 -5.31
C GLU A 163 21.71 15.28 -5.55
N GLY A 164 20.88 15.81 -4.61
CA GLY A 164 19.42 15.81 -4.68
C GLY A 164 18.76 14.49 -4.21
N ALA A 165 19.53 13.58 -3.63
CA ALA A 165 18.97 12.36 -3.09
C ALA A 165 18.31 12.60 -1.72
N VAL A 166 17.13 12.03 -1.48
CA VAL A 166 16.44 12.11 -0.18
C VAL A 166 17.20 11.29 0.86
N VAL A 167 17.68 11.97 1.91
CA VAL A 167 18.48 11.35 2.98
C VAL A 167 17.69 11.04 4.26
N GLY A 168 16.43 11.44 4.29
CA GLY A 168 15.57 11.21 5.44
C GLY A 168 14.27 11.99 5.39
N VAL A 169 13.63 12.15 6.52
CA VAL A 169 12.40 12.95 6.68
C VAL A 169 12.56 13.91 7.86
N GLN A 170 12.04 15.12 7.72
CA GLN A 170 11.94 16.07 8.82
C GLN A 170 10.58 15.93 9.50
N THR A 171 10.58 15.82 10.81
CA THR A 171 9.39 15.87 11.66
C THR A 171 9.46 17.10 12.56
N ARG A 172 8.41 17.39 13.36
CA ARG A 172 8.43 18.52 14.31
C ARG A 172 9.55 18.41 15.34
N GLU A 173 9.90 17.19 15.73
CA GLU A 173 10.86 16.97 16.82
C GLU A 173 12.28 16.69 16.33
N ARG A 174 12.46 16.16 15.10
CA ARG A 174 13.77 15.68 14.58
C ARG A 174 13.81 15.50 13.07
N ILE A 175 15.02 15.41 12.56
CA ILE A 175 15.32 14.78 11.26
C ILE A 175 15.54 13.28 11.53
N GLN A 176 14.74 12.44 10.89
CA GLN A 176 14.90 10.99 10.89
C GLN A 176 15.67 10.60 9.62
N THR A 177 16.81 9.96 9.79
CA THR A 177 17.65 9.53 8.66
C THR A 177 17.42 8.05 8.35
N ALA A 178 17.31 7.72 7.07
CA ALA A 178 17.43 6.37 6.60
C ALA A 178 18.93 6.03 6.47
N ARG A 179 19.38 4.95 7.10
CA ARG A 179 20.75 4.45 6.91
C ARG A 179 20.73 3.40 5.81
N PRO A 180 21.39 3.61 4.67
CA PRO A 180 21.63 2.55 3.73
C PRO A 180 22.59 1.54 4.38
N GLU A 181 22.18 0.28 4.51
CA GLU A 181 23.13 -0.78 4.79
C GLU A 181 24.18 -0.84 3.68
N ARG A 182 25.44 -0.95 4.07
CA ARG A 182 26.55 -1.15 3.14
C ARG A 182 26.30 -2.41 2.31
N SER A 183 26.29 -2.20 1.00
CA SER A 183 26.54 -3.20 -0.03
C SER A 183 25.56 -4.37 -0.19
N ARG A 184 24.47 -4.14 -0.86
CA ARG A 184 24.10 -4.98 -2.02
C ARG A 184 23.50 -4.00 -3.03
N ARG A 185 24.07 -3.92 -4.23
CA ARG A 185 23.58 -3.07 -5.32
C ARG A 185 22.12 -3.41 -5.61
N VAL A 186 21.22 -2.68 -4.97
CA VAL A 186 19.86 -2.52 -5.47
C VAL A 186 20.01 -1.49 -6.56
N GLN A 187 19.77 -1.89 -7.81
CA GLN A 187 19.67 -0.90 -8.89
C GLN A 187 18.62 0.12 -8.48
N PRO A 188 18.91 1.43 -8.61
CA PRO A 188 17.93 2.45 -8.28
C PRO A 188 16.69 2.21 -9.14
N LEU A 189 15.56 1.98 -8.50
CA LEU A 189 14.26 2.11 -9.14
C LEU A 189 14.18 3.55 -9.64
N ARG A 190 14.19 3.73 -10.97
CA ARG A 190 14.02 5.03 -11.60
C ARG A 190 12.81 5.70 -10.98
N SER A 191 13.05 6.83 -10.35
CA SER A 191 12.15 7.84 -9.80
C SER A 191 10.65 7.50 -9.83
N VAL A 192 10.11 7.18 -8.64
CA VAL A 192 8.70 7.42 -8.39
C VAL A 192 8.56 8.94 -8.24
N GLN A 193 8.04 9.61 -9.25
CA GLN A 193 7.68 11.01 -9.15
C GLN A 193 6.69 11.15 -7.99
N ALA A 194 7.05 12.00 -7.03
CA ALA A 194 6.14 12.40 -5.97
C ALA A 194 4.92 13.06 -6.62
N VAL A 195 3.75 12.47 -6.41
CA VAL A 195 2.49 13.11 -6.80
C VAL A 195 2.30 14.29 -5.86
N GLN A 196 2.63 15.50 -6.31
CA GLN A 196 2.22 16.73 -5.65
C GLN A 196 0.69 16.78 -5.64
N ARG A 197 0.09 16.77 -4.47
CA ARG A 197 -1.30 17.21 -4.29
C ARG A 197 -1.34 18.69 -4.62
N LEU A 198 -2.05 19.02 -5.66
CA LEU A 198 -2.53 20.38 -5.89
C LEU A 198 -3.58 20.66 -4.80
N GLU A 199 -3.26 21.59 -3.90
CA GLU A 199 -4.25 22.25 -3.08
C GLU A 199 -5.03 23.24 -3.96
N ASN A 200 -6.32 23.04 -4.07
CA ASN A 200 -7.34 24.07 -4.30
C ASN A 200 -8.54 23.71 -3.46
#